data_dcc63e67b6b53f980e1991c575451b4d
#
_entry.id   dcc63e67b6b53f980e1991c575451b4d
#
_cell.length_a   1.000
_cell.length_b   1.000
_cell.length_c   1.000
_cell.angle_alpha   90.00
_cell.angle_beta   90.00
_cell.angle_gamma   90.00
#
_symmetry.space_group_name_H-M   'P 1'
#
loop_
_entity.id
_entity.type
_entity.pdbx_description
1 polymer ?
#
loop_
_entity_poly.entity_id
_entity_poly.type
_entity_poly.pdbx_seq_one_letter_code
_entity_poly.pdbx_strand_id
1 'polypeptide(L)'
;MKPANEIELSEVIRGANGPLRIVGGGTRAIGPLNAGEVLETGALSGISLYEPGALTIVAGAGTPLSEVEAELAKGGQRLPFEVPDLRGLLGRDGASTIGGVVSANAAGPRRIQAGACRDSLIGVRFVDGVGTIVKNGGRVMKNVTGYDLVKLLAGARGTLGVLTEVAFKVLPRPEVEATLTLDGLDPTAAVTAMAQALGSPFEVTGAAYLDGQVCLRIEGMAGSVAYRSAALVKLLGAGWDVADAAHSAKLWSEIRDMTPFVGKPGAVWRISVKPSDMPQVLATLNEAQTLCDWGGGLIWARVPDVNDAQAVTLRACLAALGGHATLVRASDSVYATTPAFHPEPAGLAALSASLRAKFDPRGILNPVGMG
;
A
#
# COMPACT_ATOMS: atom_id res chain seq x y z
N MET A 1 -0.38 9.38 24.74
CA MET A 1 0.23 8.28 25.54
C MET A 1 1.32 7.63 24.69
N LYS A 2 2.43 7.16 25.31
CA LYS A 2 3.59 6.63 24.58
C LYS A 2 4.16 5.42 25.34
N PRO A 3 3.49 4.24 25.27
CA PRO A 3 3.94 3.03 25.95
C PRO A 3 5.30 2.55 25.41
N ALA A 4 6.20 2.16 26.32
CA ALA A 4 7.53 1.69 25.98
C ALA A 4 7.58 0.19 25.63
N ASN A 5 6.57 -0.59 26.03
CA ASN A 5 6.49 -2.03 25.81
C ASN A 5 5.03 -2.52 25.72
N GLU A 6 4.84 -3.81 25.43
CA GLU A 6 3.50 -4.42 25.28
C GLU A 6 2.67 -4.41 26.57
N ILE A 7 3.32 -4.51 27.74
CA ILE A 7 2.63 -4.55 29.03
C ILE A 7 2.03 -3.17 29.30
N GLU A 8 2.83 -2.13 29.19
CA GLU A 8 2.35 -0.75 29.31
C GLU A 8 1.26 -0.41 28.29
N LEU A 9 1.41 -0.88 27.04
CA LEU A 9 0.38 -0.71 26.02
C LEU A 9 -0.94 -1.40 26.41
N SER A 10 -0.85 -2.63 26.96
CA SER A 10 -2.01 -3.37 27.47
C SER A 10 -2.71 -2.62 28.59
N GLU A 11 -1.95 -2.06 29.53
CA GLU A 11 -2.48 -1.25 30.65
C GLU A 11 -3.14 0.04 30.15
N VAL A 12 -2.51 0.74 29.22
CA VAL A 12 -3.06 1.94 28.58
C VAL A 12 -4.40 1.64 27.90
N ILE A 13 -4.49 0.55 27.14
CA ILE A 13 -5.73 0.16 26.46
C ILE A 13 -6.81 -0.22 27.50
N ARG A 14 -6.48 -1.01 28.52
CA ARG A 14 -7.44 -1.37 29.59
C ARG A 14 -7.98 -0.15 30.32
N GLY A 15 -7.11 0.81 30.64
CA GLY A 15 -7.46 2.03 31.36
C GLY A 15 -8.12 3.12 30.51
N ALA A 16 -8.20 2.96 29.20
CA ALA A 16 -8.78 3.96 28.33
C ALA A 16 -10.28 4.13 28.57
N ASN A 17 -10.70 5.39 28.77
CA ASN A 17 -12.12 5.76 28.99
C ASN A 17 -12.81 6.33 27.74
N GLY A 18 -12.11 6.37 26.61
CA GLY A 18 -12.63 6.93 25.36
C GLY A 18 -11.79 6.50 24.14
N PRO A 19 -12.09 7.07 22.98
CA PRO A 19 -11.42 6.73 21.73
C PRO A 19 -9.91 6.97 21.78
N LEU A 20 -9.16 6.05 21.20
CA LEU A 20 -7.71 6.12 21.02
C LEU A 20 -7.38 6.33 19.54
N ARG A 21 -6.59 7.34 19.23
CA ARG A 21 -6.01 7.56 17.93
C ARG A 21 -4.61 6.96 17.88
N ILE A 22 -4.48 5.80 17.25
CA ILE A 22 -3.23 5.06 17.14
C ILE A 22 -2.36 5.69 16.07
N VAL A 23 -1.14 6.11 16.44
CA VAL A 23 -0.21 6.79 15.56
C VAL A 23 1.16 6.11 15.62
N GLY A 24 1.65 5.63 14.47
CA GLY A 24 3.06 5.31 14.27
C GLY A 24 3.84 6.57 13.89
N GLY A 25 4.26 6.69 12.63
CA GLY A 25 4.91 7.92 12.13
C GLY A 25 3.96 9.01 11.61
N GLY A 26 2.64 8.80 11.63
CA GLY A 26 1.65 9.78 11.15
C GLY A 26 1.62 10.01 9.63
N THR A 27 2.36 9.23 8.86
CA THR A 27 2.63 9.48 7.43
C THR A 27 1.56 8.94 6.47
N ARG A 28 0.57 8.16 6.96
CA ARG A 28 -0.38 7.40 6.11
C ARG A 28 -1.86 7.60 6.49
N ALA A 29 -2.16 8.61 7.30
CA ALA A 29 -3.55 8.90 7.66
C ALA A 29 -4.32 9.44 6.45
N ILE A 30 -5.42 8.78 6.11
CA ILE A 30 -6.33 9.13 5.01
C ILE A 30 -7.63 9.65 5.60
N GLY A 31 -8.18 10.70 5.00
CA GLY A 31 -9.40 11.32 5.46
C GLY A 31 -9.21 12.21 6.70
N PRO A 32 -10.31 12.67 7.31
CA PRO A 32 -10.27 13.42 8.55
C PRO A 32 -9.60 12.62 9.65
N LEU A 33 -8.82 13.30 10.49
CA LEU A 33 -8.18 12.63 11.63
C LEU A 33 -9.23 12.18 12.64
N ASN A 34 -9.09 10.93 13.11
CA ASN A 34 -9.94 10.39 14.15
C ASN A 34 -9.86 11.24 15.42
N ALA A 35 -11.00 11.46 16.04
CA ALA A 35 -11.08 12.02 17.40
C ALA A 35 -10.51 10.99 18.39
N GLY A 36 -9.98 11.46 19.51
CA GLY A 36 -9.49 10.60 20.57
C GLY A 36 -8.09 10.97 21.06
N GLU A 37 -7.71 10.36 22.17
CA GLU A 37 -6.40 10.54 22.75
C GLU A 37 -5.32 9.86 21.90
N VAL A 38 -4.20 10.54 21.68
CA VAL A 38 -3.11 10.03 20.84
C VAL A 38 -2.37 8.91 21.57
N LEU A 39 -2.34 7.74 20.94
CA LEU A 39 -1.54 6.58 21.33
C LEU A 39 -0.39 6.38 20.35
N GLU A 40 0.81 6.82 20.73
CA GLU A 40 2.01 6.71 19.91
C GLU A 40 2.69 5.36 20.09
N THR A 41 2.94 4.67 18.97
CA THR A 41 3.61 3.36 18.95
C THR A 41 5.11 3.43 18.64
N GLY A 42 5.67 4.62 18.47
CA GLY A 42 7.06 4.82 18.05
C GLY A 42 8.11 4.24 19.03
N ALA A 43 7.78 4.11 20.33
CA ALA A 43 8.68 3.50 21.31
C ALA A 43 8.76 1.97 21.21
N LEU A 44 7.79 1.31 20.55
CA LEU A 44 7.80 -0.13 20.30
C LEU A 44 8.67 -0.44 19.06
N SER A 45 9.96 -0.08 19.12
CA SER A 45 10.87 -0.08 17.98
C SER A 45 12.09 -1.00 18.20
N GLY A 46 12.83 -1.23 17.14
CA GLY A 46 14.04 -2.05 17.09
C GLY A 46 13.86 -3.33 16.29
N ILE A 47 14.96 -3.83 15.72
CA ILE A 47 15.01 -5.12 15.01
C ILE A 47 15.41 -6.18 16.01
N SER A 48 14.48 -7.08 16.33
CA SER A 48 14.69 -8.14 17.32
C SER A 48 15.33 -9.39 16.71
N LEU A 49 15.22 -9.57 15.39
CA LEU A 49 15.84 -10.66 14.64
C LEU A 49 16.06 -10.26 13.21
N TYR A 50 17.24 -10.57 12.68
CA TYR A 50 17.48 -10.62 11.24
C TYR A 50 18.36 -11.82 10.92
N GLU A 51 17.83 -12.76 10.16
CA GLU A 51 18.53 -13.96 9.72
C GLU A 51 18.55 -14.00 8.18
N PRO A 52 19.59 -13.46 7.54
CA PRO A 52 19.71 -13.43 6.08
C PRO A 52 19.58 -14.81 5.43
N GLY A 53 20.17 -15.85 6.03
CA GLY A 53 20.10 -17.22 5.53
C GLY A 53 18.69 -17.84 5.57
N ALA A 54 17.87 -17.41 6.51
CA ALA A 54 16.46 -17.83 6.61
C ALA A 54 15.50 -16.86 5.90
N LEU A 55 16.01 -15.81 5.26
CA LEU A 55 15.22 -14.77 4.58
C LEU A 55 14.12 -14.19 5.50
N THR A 56 14.47 -13.91 6.76
CA THR A 56 13.49 -13.49 7.76
C THR A 56 13.99 -12.31 8.58
N ILE A 57 13.12 -11.30 8.76
CA ILE A 57 13.33 -10.16 9.66
C ILE A 57 12.15 -10.01 10.61
N VAL A 58 12.43 -9.67 11.88
CA VAL A 58 11.43 -9.36 12.92
C VAL A 58 11.76 -8.00 13.51
N ALA A 59 10.78 -7.12 13.54
CA ALA A 59 10.94 -5.76 14.04
C ALA A 59 9.74 -5.31 14.88
N GLY A 60 9.99 -4.47 15.86
CA GLY A 60 8.96 -3.75 16.58
C GLY A 60 8.14 -2.87 15.64
N ALA A 61 6.83 -2.75 15.86
CA ALA A 61 5.93 -2.04 14.94
C ALA A 61 6.25 -0.54 14.80
N GLY A 62 6.86 0.05 15.83
CA GLY A 62 7.33 1.44 15.83
C GLY A 62 8.64 1.68 15.08
N THR A 63 9.33 0.63 14.62
CA THR A 63 10.62 0.77 13.93
C THR A 63 10.45 1.58 12.64
N PRO A 64 11.27 2.60 12.40
CA PRO A 64 11.29 3.33 11.14
C PRO A 64 11.52 2.39 9.96
N LEU A 65 10.75 2.57 8.88
CA LEU A 65 10.91 1.77 7.66
C LEU A 65 12.34 1.87 7.10
N SER A 66 12.93 3.06 7.15
CA SER A 66 14.31 3.30 6.70
C SER A 66 15.35 2.49 7.46
N GLU A 67 15.12 2.21 8.76
CA GLU A 67 16.00 1.36 9.56
C GLU A 67 15.88 -0.11 9.12
N VAL A 68 14.66 -0.59 8.89
CA VAL A 68 14.41 -1.94 8.36
C VAL A 68 15.06 -2.12 6.98
N GLU A 69 14.89 -1.15 6.09
CA GLU A 69 15.46 -1.19 4.74
C GLU A 69 17.00 -1.10 4.75
N ALA A 70 17.57 -0.30 5.65
CA ALA A 70 19.02 -0.18 5.82
C ALA A 70 19.63 -1.48 6.36
N GLU A 71 18.96 -2.15 7.31
CA GLU A 71 19.44 -3.44 7.82
C GLU A 71 19.40 -4.53 6.74
N LEU A 72 18.29 -4.62 6.00
CA LEU A 72 18.14 -5.55 4.89
C LEU A 72 19.19 -5.32 3.79
N ALA A 73 19.51 -4.04 3.53
CA ALA A 73 20.53 -3.68 2.53
C ALA A 73 21.94 -4.21 2.86
N LYS A 74 22.32 -4.29 4.15
CA LYS A 74 23.59 -4.88 4.59
C LYS A 74 23.70 -6.35 4.21
N GLY A 75 22.59 -7.07 4.23
CA GLY A 75 22.50 -8.48 3.81
C GLY A 75 22.23 -8.67 2.31
N GLY A 76 22.24 -7.62 1.49
CA GLY A 76 21.88 -7.70 0.07
C GLY A 76 20.42 -8.09 -0.16
N GLN A 77 19.54 -7.77 0.79
CA GLN A 77 18.13 -8.16 0.76
C GLN A 77 17.20 -6.94 0.74
N ARG A 78 15.92 -7.18 0.49
CA ARG A 78 14.85 -6.18 0.47
C ARG A 78 13.52 -6.77 0.93
N LEU A 79 12.58 -5.92 1.31
CA LEU A 79 11.17 -6.31 1.39
C LEU A 79 10.68 -6.71 -0.01
N PRO A 80 9.88 -7.77 -0.17
CA PRO A 80 9.37 -8.20 -1.48
C PRO A 80 8.51 -7.13 -2.15
N PHE A 81 7.67 -6.46 -1.36
CA PHE A 81 6.79 -5.38 -1.80
C PHE A 81 7.48 -4.01 -1.68
N GLU A 82 7.00 -3.05 -2.44
CA GLU A 82 7.43 -1.66 -2.37
C GLU A 82 6.49 -0.85 -1.48
N VAL A 83 7.05 0.08 -0.72
CA VAL A 83 6.28 0.92 0.19
C VAL A 83 6.21 2.34 -0.37
N PRO A 84 5.03 2.82 -0.83
CA PRO A 84 4.88 4.21 -1.27
C PRO A 84 5.16 5.19 -0.15
N ASP A 85 5.89 6.26 -0.44
CA ASP A 85 6.02 7.40 0.46
C ASP A 85 4.89 8.40 0.22
N LEU A 86 3.91 8.37 1.12
CA LEU A 86 2.75 9.25 1.00
C LEU A 86 2.96 10.65 1.62
N ARG A 87 4.12 10.93 2.23
CA ARG A 87 4.35 12.21 2.92
C ARG A 87 4.21 13.39 1.98
N GLY A 88 4.86 13.35 0.83
CA GLY A 88 4.77 14.41 -0.17
C GLY A 88 3.34 14.61 -0.69
N LEU A 89 2.63 13.52 -0.98
CA LEU A 89 1.25 13.56 -1.46
C LEU A 89 0.29 14.15 -0.41
N LEU A 90 0.45 13.77 0.87
CA LEU A 90 -0.46 14.15 1.96
C LEU A 90 -0.03 15.42 2.71
N GLY A 91 1.11 16.02 2.36
CA GLY A 91 1.67 17.15 3.12
C GLY A 91 1.94 16.77 4.58
N ARG A 92 2.54 15.60 4.82
CA ARG A 92 2.84 15.07 6.16
C ARG A 92 4.33 15.00 6.39
N ASP A 93 4.72 15.27 7.63
CA ASP A 93 6.06 15.05 8.14
C ASP A 93 6.13 13.73 8.95
N GLY A 94 7.32 13.37 9.41
CA GLY A 94 7.57 12.22 10.25
C GLY A 94 8.23 11.04 9.52
N ALA A 95 8.51 9.97 10.27
CA ALA A 95 9.12 8.75 9.75
C ALA A 95 8.08 7.66 9.59
N SER A 96 7.96 7.06 8.39
CA SER A 96 7.11 5.90 8.18
C SER A 96 7.57 4.74 9.07
N THR A 97 6.66 4.10 9.81
CA THR A 97 6.97 2.93 10.66
C THR A 97 6.50 1.65 10.00
N ILE A 98 7.19 0.53 10.30
CA ILE A 98 6.83 -0.77 9.73
C ILE A 98 5.42 -1.23 10.16
N GLY A 99 4.98 -0.91 11.37
CA GLY A 99 3.61 -1.17 11.83
C GLY A 99 2.58 -0.34 11.05
N GLY A 100 2.88 0.92 10.71
CA GLY A 100 2.04 1.73 9.84
C GLY A 100 1.94 1.18 8.40
N VAL A 101 3.02 0.59 7.89
CA VAL A 101 3.08 -0.11 6.60
C VAL A 101 2.16 -1.33 6.60
N VAL A 102 2.22 -2.15 7.66
CA VAL A 102 1.33 -3.32 7.84
C VAL A 102 -0.12 -2.89 8.00
N SER A 103 -0.39 -1.92 8.88
CA SER A 103 -1.75 -1.43 9.15
C SER A 103 -2.43 -0.87 7.90
N ALA A 104 -1.67 -0.32 6.94
CA ALA A 104 -2.17 0.16 5.67
C ALA A 104 -2.17 -0.91 4.56
N ASN A 105 -1.60 -2.09 4.79
CA ASN A 105 -1.32 -3.11 3.78
C ASN A 105 -0.67 -2.50 2.53
N ALA A 106 0.43 -1.79 2.72
CA ALA A 106 1.07 -1.02 1.66
C ALA A 106 1.52 -1.90 0.49
N ALA A 107 1.39 -1.37 -0.71
CA ALA A 107 1.86 -1.99 -1.94
C ALA A 107 2.23 -0.91 -2.95
N GLY A 108 3.30 -1.11 -3.68
CA GLY A 108 3.77 -0.29 -4.79
C GLY A 108 3.74 -1.04 -6.11
N PRO A 109 4.47 -0.57 -7.12
CA PRO A 109 4.44 -1.09 -8.49
C PRO A 109 4.69 -2.59 -8.62
N ARG A 110 5.51 -3.19 -7.74
CA ARG A 110 5.81 -4.64 -7.77
C ARG A 110 4.67 -5.53 -7.29
N ARG A 111 3.50 -4.96 -6.97
CA ARG A 111 2.38 -5.72 -6.39
C ARG A 111 1.94 -6.91 -7.25
N ILE A 112 1.96 -6.77 -8.58
CA ILE A 112 1.50 -7.84 -9.48
C ILE A 112 2.37 -9.08 -9.34
N GLN A 113 3.69 -8.89 -9.24
CA GLN A 113 4.66 -9.99 -9.13
C GLN A 113 4.87 -10.46 -7.67
N ALA A 114 5.00 -9.52 -6.72
CA ALA A 114 5.43 -9.81 -5.35
C ALA A 114 4.32 -9.71 -4.30
N GLY A 115 3.14 -9.25 -4.69
CA GLY A 115 2.04 -9.02 -3.76
C GLY A 115 2.18 -7.71 -2.98
N ALA A 116 1.31 -7.55 -1.98
CA ALA A 116 1.32 -6.45 -1.03
C ALA A 116 2.10 -6.83 0.26
N CYS A 117 2.22 -5.90 1.19
CA CYS A 117 2.79 -6.13 2.52
C CYS A 117 2.24 -7.41 3.18
N ARG A 118 0.91 -7.61 3.12
CA ARG A 118 0.22 -8.78 3.66
C ARG A 118 0.78 -10.12 3.16
N ASP A 119 1.21 -10.16 1.91
CA ASP A 119 1.61 -11.43 1.27
C ASP A 119 2.99 -11.91 1.72
N SER A 120 3.81 -11.00 2.25
CA SER A 120 5.13 -11.27 2.83
C SER A 120 5.16 -11.28 4.36
N LEU A 121 4.07 -10.85 5.00
CA LEU A 121 3.92 -10.84 6.46
C LEU A 121 3.65 -12.27 6.94
N ILE A 122 4.48 -12.80 7.86
CA ILE A 122 4.44 -14.17 8.36
C ILE A 122 4.13 -14.28 9.86
N GLY A 123 4.24 -13.17 10.61
CA GLY A 123 3.90 -13.13 12.03
C GLY A 123 3.58 -11.73 12.50
N VAL A 124 2.71 -11.66 13.51
CA VAL A 124 2.34 -10.42 14.22
C VAL A 124 2.23 -10.65 15.71
N ARG A 125 2.55 -9.61 16.48
CA ARG A 125 2.12 -9.42 17.86
C ARG A 125 1.31 -8.14 17.92
N PHE A 126 0.25 -8.14 18.71
CA PHE A 126 -0.60 -6.96 18.85
C PHE A 126 -1.35 -7.01 20.20
N VAL A 127 -1.87 -5.87 20.60
CA VAL A 127 -2.78 -5.75 21.75
C VAL A 127 -4.16 -5.40 21.22
N ASP A 128 -5.17 -6.19 21.61
CA ASP A 128 -6.56 -5.98 21.20
C ASP A 128 -7.25 -4.86 22.02
N GLY A 129 -8.51 -4.55 21.71
CA GLY A 129 -9.28 -3.49 22.35
C GLY A 129 -9.69 -3.77 23.81
N VAL A 130 -9.43 -4.96 24.34
CA VAL A 130 -9.60 -5.27 25.77
C VAL A 130 -8.26 -5.35 26.51
N GLY A 131 -7.15 -5.09 25.81
CA GLY A 131 -5.80 -5.12 26.38
C GLY A 131 -5.20 -6.51 26.44
N THR A 132 -5.67 -7.48 25.66
CA THR A 132 -5.06 -8.80 25.55
C THR A 132 -3.88 -8.76 24.58
N ILE A 133 -2.72 -9.24 25.02
CA ILE A 133 -1.55 -9.41 24.15
C ILE A 133 -1.73 -10.71 23.35
N VAL A 134 -1.76 -10.59 22.04
CA VAL A 134 -1.98 -11.71 21.11
C VAL A 134 -0.76 -11.87 20.22
N LYS A 135 -0.34 -13.13 20.02
CA LYS A 135 0.67 -13.52 19.03
C LYS A 135 0.05 -14.47 18.03
N ASN A 136 0.26 -14.22 16.73
CA ASN A 136 -0.21 -15.11 15.66
C ASN A 136 0.84 -15.22 14.56
N GLY A 137 0.91 -16.39 13.92
CA GLY A 137 1.98 -16.69 13.00
C GLY A 137 3.32 -16.89 13.72
N GLY A 138 4.41 -16.80 12.99
CA GLY A 138 5.74 -17.04 13.56
C GLY A 138 6.85 -16.61 12.62
N ARG A 139 7.97 -17.31 12.71
CA ARG A 139 9.18 -17.10 11.89
C ARG A 139 9.26 -18.10 10.74
N VAL A 140 8.21 -18.90 10.50
CA VAL A 140 8.15 -19.94 9.48
C VAL A 140 7.05 -19.64 8.46
N MET A 141 7.30 -20.01 7.21
CA MET A 141 6.41 -19.68 6.09
C MET A 141 5.06 -20.40 6.11
N LYS A 142 4.94 -21.51 6.83
CA LYS A 142 3.71 -22.30 6.90
C LYS A 142 3.20 -22.37 8.34
N ASN A 143 2.12 -21.63 8.61
CA ASN A 143 1.32 -21.81 9.82
C ASN A 143 0.09 -22.67 9.45
N VAL A 144 -0.07 -23.79 10.14
CA VAL A 144 -1.17 -24.76 9.87
C VAL A 144 -2.18 -24.83 11.00
N THR A 145 -2.01 -24.02 12.05
CA THR A 145 -2.82 -24.10 13.26
C THR A 145 -3.56 -22.78 13.51
N GLY A 146 -4.88 -22.84 13.65
CA GLY A 146 -5.71 -21.70 14.01
C GLY A 146 -6.04 -20.77 12.83
N TYR A 147 -6.62 -19.62 13.17
CA TYR A 147 -6.97 -18.58 12.19
C TYR A 147 -5.74 -17.77 11.77
N ASP A 148 -5.71 -17.32 10.53
CA ASP A 148 -4.66 -16.44 10.01
C ASP A 148 -4.95 -14.96 10.38
N LEU A 149 -4.66 -14.61 11.63
CA LEU A 149 -4.78 -13.24 12.11
C LEU A 149 -3.72 -12.32 11.48
N VAL A 150 -2.62 -12.87 10.99
CA VAL A 150 -1.58 -12.12 10.28
C VAL A 150 -2.19 -11.39 9.08
N LYS A 151 -2.96 -12.12 8.28
CA LYS A 151 -3.63 -11.56 7.10
C LYS A 151 -4.80 -10.63 7.46
N LEU A 152 -5.45 -10.87 8.60
CA LEU A 152 -6.56 -10.05 9.09
C LEU A 152 -6.07 -8.68 9.59
N LEU A 153 -4.95 -8.63 10.32
CA LEU A 153 -4.39 -7.39 10.87
C LEU A 153 -3.77 -6.50 9.79
N ALA A 154 -3.28 -7.09 8.68
CA ALA A 154 -2.75 -6.35 7.56
C ALA A 154 -3.87 -5.59 6.82
N GLY A 155 -3.82 -4.26 6.87
CA GLY A 155 -4.84 -3.38 6.29
C GLY A 155 -5.97 -2.98 7.25
N ALA A 156 -5.98 -3.50 8.49
CA ALA A 156 -7.00 -3.19 9.49
C ALA A 156 -6.91 -1.76 10.06
N ARG A 157 -5.90 -0.97 9.68
CA ARG A 157 -5.71 0.44 10.09
C ARG A 157 -5.78 0.67 11.62
N GLY A 158 -5.41 -0.33 12.40
CA GLY A 158 -5.43 -0.26 13.86
C GLY A 158 -6.82 -0.43 14.48
N THR A 159 -7.87 -0.77 13.73
CA THR A 159 -9.24 -0.94 14.24
C THR A 159 -9.49 -2.28 14.92
N LEU A 160 -8.59 -3.26 14.74
CA LEU A 160 -8.67 -4.59 15.33
C LEU A 160 -7.62 -4.83 16.42
N GLY A 161 -6.69 -3.90 16.61
CA GLY A 161 -5.62 -4.00 17.60
C GLY A 161 -4.44 -3.11 17.25
N VAL A 162 -3.58 -2.90 18.22
CA VAL A 162 -2.35 -2.11 18.11
C VAL A 162 -1.19 -3.06 17.91
N LEU A 163 -0.58 -3.03 16.72
CA LEU A 163 0.60 -3.84 16.40
C LEU A 163 1.79 -3.46 17.28
N THR A 164 2.49 -4.47 17.80
CA THR A 164 3.69 -4.31 18.63
C THR A 164 4.93 -4.90 17.98
N GLU A 165 4.81 -6.02 17.27
CA GLU A 165 5.90 -6.66 16.53
C GLU A 165 5.38 -7.26 15.21
N VAL A 166 6.21 -7.27 14.19
CA VAL A 166 5.91 -7.84 12.87
C VAL A 166 7.08 -8.67 12.35
N ALA A 167 6.79 -9.78 11.69
CA ALA A 167 7.77 -10.65 11.06
C ALA A 167 7.53 -10.76 9.56
N PHE A 168 8.57 -10.62 8.76
CA PHE A 168 8.49 -10.68 7.31
C PHE A 168 9.41 -11.72 6.72
N LYS A 169 8.93 -12.37 5.66
CA LYS A 169 9.78 -12.97 4.66
C LYS A 169 10.39 -11.84 3.81
N VAL A 170 11.68 -11.96 3.51
CA VAL A 170 12.42 -11.02 2.66
C VAL A 170 12.97 -11.71 1.41
N LEU A 171 13.45 -10.94 0.44
CA LEU A 171 14.03 -11.45 -0.80
C LEU A 171 15.40 -10.85 -1.05
N PRO A 172 16.29 -11.53 -1.80
CA PRO A 172 17.50 -10.93 -2.32
C PRO A 172 17.17 -9.70 -3.19
N ARG A 173 18.08 -8.73 -3.20
CA ARG A 173 18.00 -7.60 -4.15
C ARG A 173 18.34 -8.10 -5.55
N PRO A 174 17.67 -7.59 -6.59
CA PRO A 174 18.10 -7.83 -7.96
C PRO A 174 19.46 -7.16 -8.21
N GLU A 175 20.22 -7.70 -9.11
CA GLU A 175 21.51 -7.15 -9.53
C GLU A 175 21.31 -5.86 -10.32
N VAL A 176 20.36 -5.89 -11.27
CA VAL A 176 20.00 -4.76 -12.13
C VAL A 176 18.50 -4.69 -12.37
N GLU A 177 18.05 -3.52 -12.82
CA GLU A 177 16.73 -3.32 -13.40
C GLU A 177 16.82 -2.58 -14.74
N ALA A 178 15.84 -2.79 -15.61
CA ALA A 178 15.64 -2.04 -16.84
C ALA A 178 14.16 -1.72 -17.03
N THR A 179 13.87 -0.61 -17.68
CA THR A 179 12.50 -0.23 -18.03
C THR A 179 12.37 -0.03 -19.52
N LEU A 180 11.37 -0.69 -20.10
CA LEU A 180 10.92 -0.43 -21.45
C LEU A 180 9.86 0.66 -21.42
N THR A 181 9.97 1.66 -22.30
CA THR A 181 8.99 2.75 -22.43
C THR A 181 8.49 2.88 -23.86
N LEU A 182 7.20 3.21 -24.02
CA LEU A 182 6.60 3.51 -25.31
C LEU A 182 5.62 4.68 -25.13
N ASP A 183 5.82 5.74 -25.91
CA ASP A 183 5.00 6.95 -25.90
C ASP A 183 3.85 6.88 -26.92
N GLY A 184 2.86 7.77 -26.74
CA GLY A 184 1.80 8.02 -27.72
C GLY A 184 0.67 7.00 -27.72
N LEU A 185 0.55 6.15 -26.71
CA LEU A 185 -0.54 5.19 -26.59
C LEU A 185 -1.77 5.83 -25.94
N ASP A 186 -2.94 5.55 -26.49
CA ASP A 186 -4.20 5.80 -25.81
C ASP A 186 -4.42 4.75 -24.67
N PRO A 187 -5.35 5.01 -23.73
CA PRO A 187 -5.57 4.10 -22.60
C PRO A 187 -5.90 2.66 -23.00
N THR A 188 -6.60 2.43 -24.10
CA THR A 188 -7.01 1.08 -24.54
C THR A 188 -5.81 0.31 -25.10
N ALA A 189 -5.01 0.98 -25.94
CA ALA A 189 -3.77 0.42 -26.47
C ALA A 189 -2.76 0.16 -25.32
N ALA A 190 -2.67 1.08 -24.35
CA ALA A 190 -1.80 0.95 -23.19
C ALA A 190 -2.14 -0.29 -22.34
N VAL A 191 -3.42 -0.51 -21.99
CA VAL A 191 -3.86 -1.70 -21.27
C VAL A 191 -3.52 -2.97 -22.03
N THR A 192 -3.73 -2.97 -23.36
CA THR A 192 -3.44 -4.13 -24.21
C THR A 192 -1.94 -4.47 -24.18
N ALA A 193 -1.07 -3.46 -24.33
CA ALA A 193 0.38 -3.64 -24.29
C ALA A 193 0.84 -4.15 -22.90
N MET A 194 0.35 -3.54 -21.81
CA MET A 194 0.65 -3.97 -20.45
C MET A 194 0.17 -5.41 -20.17
N ALA A 195 -1.04 -5.77 -20.61
CA ALA A 195 -1.58 -7.12 -20.45
C ALA A 195 -0.76 -8.17 -21.20
N GLN A 196 -0.34 -7.85 -22.43
CA GLN A 196 0.53 -8.72 -23.23
C GLN A 196 1.90 -8.92 -22.56
N ALA A 197 2.48 -7.84 -22.03
CA ALA A 197 3.76 -7.90 -21.32
C ALA A 197 3.67 -8.73 -20.03
N LEU A 198 2.65 -8.49 -19.20
CA LEU A 198 2.42 -9.21 -17.94
C LEU A 198 2.05 -10.68 -18.17
N GLY A 199 1.37 -11.02 -19.27
CA GLY A 199 1.06 -12.39 -19.67
C GLY A 199 2.23 -13.15 -20.31
N SER A 200 3.36 -12.50 -20.52
CA SER A 200 4.56 -13.09 -21.12
C SER A 200 5.39 -13.87 -20.08
N PRO A 201 6.29 -14.77 -20.50
CA PRO A 201 7.19 -15.48 -19.59
C PRO A 201 8.39 -14.61 -19.11
N PHE A 202 8.36 -13.30 -19.34
CA PHE A 202 9.50 -12.42 -19.06
C PHE A 202 9.49 -11.75 -17.69
N GLU A 203 8.60 -12.18 -16.79
CA GLU A 203 8.54 -11.77 -15.38
C GLU A 203 8.59 -10.24 -15.21
N VAL A 204 7.68 -9.53 -15.86
CA VAL A 204 7.52 -8.07 -15.73
C VAL A 204 7.17 -7.73 -14.27
N THR A 205 7.97 -6.88 -13.63
CA THR A 205 7.86 -6.55 -12.20
C THR A 205 7.13 -5.24 -11.92
N GLY A 206 6.82 -4.48 -12.96
CA GLY A 206 6.02 -3.26 -12.91
C GLY A 206 5.45 -2.95 -14.28
N ALA A 207 4.21 -2.48 -14.34
CA ALA A 207 3.54 -2.06 -15.56
C ALA A 207 2.65 -0.85 -15.26
N ALA A 208 3.05 0.31 -15.77
CA ALA A 208 2.42 1.60 -15.48
C ALA A 208 2.11 2.36 -16.77
N TYR A 209 1.14 3.28 -16.66
CA TYR A 209 0.75 4.18 -17.74
C TYR A 209 0.52 5.59 -17.18
N LEU A 210 1.21 6.58 -17.73
CA LEU A 210 1.09 7.98 -17.36
C LEU A 210 1.34 8.87 -18.58
N ASP A 211 0.55 9.91 -18.74
CA ASP A 211 0.70 10.95 -19.76
C ASP A 211 0.94 10.41 -21.20
N GLY A 212 0.27 9.29 -21.56
CA GLY A 212 0.42 8.66 -22.87
C GLY A 212 1.58 7.68 -23.00
N GLN A 213 2.40 7.50 -21.95
CA GLN A 213 3.54 6.60 -21.92
C GLN A 213 3.24 5.32 -21.14
N VAL A 214 3.54 4.17 -21.71
CA VAL A 214 3.61 2.88 -21.01
C VAL A 214 5.02 2.63 -20.52
N CYS A 215 5.14 2.16 -19.26
CA CYS A 215 6.41 1.80 -18.63
C CYS A 215 6.34 0.35 -18.15
N LEU A 216 7.31 -0.48 -18.55
CA LEU A 216 7.39 -1.90 -18.16
C LEU A 216 8.74 -2.18 -17.52
N ARG A 217 8.78 -2.65 -16.27
CA ARG A 217 10.01 -2.94 -15.53
C ARG A 217 10.33 -4.42 -15.53
N ILE A 218 11.61 -4.72 -15.71
CA ILE A 218 12.22 -6.04 -15.55
C ILE A 218 13.38 -5.92 -14.56
N GLU A 219 13.47 -6.87 -13.62
CA GLU A 219 14.51 -6.90 -12.60
C GLU A 219 15.15 -8.30 -12.53
N GLY A 220 16.39 -8.39 -12.12
CA GLY A 220 17.09 -9.66 -11.90
C GLY A 220 18.59 -9.60 -12.13
N MET A 221 19.17 -10.71 -12.58
CA MET A 221 20.58 -10.81 -12.96
C MET A 221 20.83 -10.12 -14.30
N ALA A 222 21.95 -9.46 -14.49
CA ALA A 222 22.24 -8.60 -15.65
C ALA A 222 22.01 -9.30 -17.00
N GLY A 223 22.56 -10.49 -17.19
CA GLY A 223 22.37 -11.24 -18.45
C GLY A 223 20.90 -11.64 -18.70
N SER A 224 20.16 -11.99 -17.64
CA SER A 224 18.73 -12.32 -17.72
C SER A 224 17.89 -11.10 -18.07
N VAL A 225 18.16 -9.95 -17.45
CA VAL A 225 17.46 -8.69 -17.74
C VAL A 225 17.69 -8.27 -19.18
N ALA A 226 18.92 -8.30 -19.68
CA ALA A 226 19.24 -7.96 -21.06
C ALA A 226 18.48 -8.86 -22.06
N TYR A 227 18.50 -10.18 -21.85
CA TYR A 227 17.77 -11.12 -22.69
C TYR A 227 16.26 -10.88 -22.67
N ARG A 228 15.66 -10.77 -21.48
CA ARG A 228 14.20 -10.58 -21.32
C ARG A 228 13.73 -9.26 -21.88
N SER A 229 14.50 -8.18 -21.75
CA SER A 229 14.20 -6.88 -22.35
C SER A 229 14.15 -6.98 -23.88
N ALA A 230 15.17 -7.57 -24.52
CA ALA A 230 15.19 -7.76 -25.96
C ALA A 230 14.06 -8.65 -26.47
N ALA A 231 13.76 -9.73 -25.75
CA ALA A 231 12.69 -10.67 -26.08
C ALA A 231 11.30 -10.01 -25.92
N LEU A 232 11.12 -9.16 -24.91
CA LEU A 232 9.87 -8.41 -24.69
C LEU A 232 9.66 -7.35 -25.76
N VAL A 233 10.70 -6.60 -26.17
CA VAL A 233 10.63 -5.68 -27.33
C VAL A 233 10.22 -6.42 -28.59
N LYS A 234 10.81 -7.60 -28.85
CA LYS A 234 10.42 -8.42 -30.01
C LYS A 234 8.96 -8.87 -29.96
N LEU A 235 8.45 -9.20 -28.78
CA LEU A 235 7.05 -9.62 -28.57
C LEU A 235 6.07 -8.47 -28.77
N LEU A 236 6.40 -7.28 -28.25
CA LEU A 236 5.52 -6.12 -28.24
C LEU A 236 5.59 -5.28 -29.53
N GLY A 237 6.60 -5.50 -30.36
CA GLY A 237 6.80 -4.77 -31.61
C GLY A 237 7.79 -3.60 -31.50
N ALA A 238 7.87 -2.80 -32.55
CA ALA A 238 8.83 -1.69 -32.63
C ALA A 238 8.38 -0.45 -31.82
N GLY A 239 9.33 0.43 -31.56
CA GLY A 239 9.10 1.74 -30.93
C GLY A 239 9.39 1.80 -29.42
N TRP A 240 9.74 0.68 -28.80
CA TRP A 240 10.11 0.65 -27.39
C TRP A 240 11.55 1.09 -27.17
N ASP A 241 11.73 2.05 -26.27
CA ASP A 241 13.04 2.44 -25.75
C ASP A 241 13.35 1.65 -24.48
N VAL A 242 14.65 1.42 -24.23
CA VAL A 242 15.12 0.72 -23.02
C VAL A 242 15.93 1.69 -22.18
N ALA A 243 15.36 2.10 -21.04
CA ALA A 243 16.02 2.96 -20.08
C ALA A 243 17.04 2.17 -19.25
N ASP A 244 18.17 2.81 -18.93
CA ASP A 244 19.17 2.26 -18.02
C ASP A 244 18.67 2.16 -16.57
N ALA A 245 19.46 1.52 -15.72
CA ALA A 245 19.09 1.26 -14.33
C ALA A 245 18.86 2.54 -13.51
N ALA A 246 19.62 3.61 -13.75
CA ALA A 246 19.47 4.85 -13.00
C ALA A 246 18.18 5.59 -13.37
N HIS A 247 17.87 5.66 -14.66
CA HIS A 247 16.62 6.23 -15.15
C HIS A 247 15.42 5.38 -14.71
N SER A 248 15.54 4.05 -14.80
CA SER A 248 14.53 3.11 -14.33
C SER A 248 14.20 3.33 -12.84
N ALA A 249 15.20 3.32 -11.97
CA ALA A 249 15.04 3.51 -10.53
C ALA A 249 14.34 4.84 -10.18
N LYS A 250 14.72 5.93 -10.86
CA LYS A 250 14.09 7.23 -10.70
C LYS A 250 12.61 7.19 -11.10
N LEU A 251 12.31 6.68 -12.30
CA LEU A 251 10.95 6.61 -12.84
C LEU A 251 10.03 5.81 -11.91
N TRP A 252 10.47 4.62 -11.45
CA TRP A 252 9.64 3.80 -10.56
C TRP A 252 9.51 4.36 -9.14
N SER A 253 10.46 5.15 -8.65
CA SER A 253 10.27 5.90 -7.42
C SER A 253 9.22 7.01 -7.58
N GLU A 254 9.20 7.71 -8.71
CA GLU A 254 8.21 8.74 -9.02
C GLU A 254 6.79 8.16 -9.17
N ILE A 255 6.66 7.02 -9.84
CA ILE A 255 5.39 6.28 -9.96
C ILE A 255 4.93 5.79 -8.59
N ARG A 256 5.80 5.14 -7.81
CA ARG A 256 5.50 4.60 -6.48
C ARG A 256 5.01 5.67 -5.52
N ASP A 257 5.64 6.85 -5.51
CA ASP A 257 5.40 7.92 -4.55
C ASP A 257 4.43 8.99 -5.08
N MET A 258 3.82 8.75 -6.26
CA MET A 258 2.89 9.68 -6.93
C MET A 258 3.47 11.09 -7.06
N THR A 259 4.77 11.19 -7.32
CA THR A 259 5.50 12.47 -7.43
C THR A 259 4.82 13.49 -8.36
N PRO A 260 4.19 13.11 -9.50
CA PRO A 260 3.46 14.05 -10.34
C PRO A 260 2.34 14.83 -9.66
N PHE A 261 1.84 14.37 -8.49
CA PHE A 261 0.75 15.01 -7.73
C PHE A 261 1.23 15.78 -6.50
N VAL A 262 2.51 15.64 -6.13
CA VAL A 262 3.08 16.30 -4.96
C VAL A 262 3.10 17.81 -5.15
N GLY A 263 2.64 18.55 -4.14
CA GLY A 263 2.59 20.02 -4.15
C GLY A 263 1.55 20.62 -5.10
N LYS A 264 0.80 19.81 -5.86
CA LYS A 264 -0.26 20.31 -6.75
C LYS A 264 -1.61 20.35 -6.03
N PRO A 265 -2.42 21.40 -6.21
CA PRO A 265 -3.77 21.46 -5.66
C PRO A 265 -4.67 20.41 -6.31
N GLY A 266 -5.73 20.01 -5.60
CA GLY A 266 -6.71 19.06 -6.10
C GLY A 266 -6.95 17.89 -5.13
N ALA A 267 -8.11 17.27 -5.24
CA ALA A 267 -8.45 16.02 -4.57
C ALA A 267 -7.75 14.85 -5.26
N VAL A 268 -7.35 13.83 -4.50
CA VAL A 268 -6.67 12.66 -5.05
C VAL A 268 -7.41 11.38 -4.69
N TRP A 269 -7.81 10.66 -5.68
CA TRP A 269 -8.40 9.34 -5.61
C TRP A 269 -7.38 8.24 -5.83
N ARG A 270 -7.51 7.16 -5.07
CA ARG A 270 -6.88 5.86 -5.31
C ARG A 270 -7.96 4.88 -5.69
N ILE A 271 -7.96 4.43 -6.93
CA ILE A 271 -9.01 3.62 -7.54
C ILE A 271 -8.44 2.25 -7.87
N SER A 272 -9.18 1.19 -7.56
CA SER A 272 -8.82 -0.18 -7.91
C SER A 272 -9.93 -0.82 -8.73
N VAL A 273 -9.57 -1.34 -9.89
CA VAL A 273 -10.47 -1.98 -10.86
C VAL A 273 -9.77 -3.18 -11.52
N LYS A 274 -10.48 -3.93 -12.36
CA LYS A 274 -9.81 -4.83 -13.29
C LYS A 274 -8.99 -4.00 -14.29
N PRO A 275 -7.80 -4.45 -14.68
CA PRO A 275 -6.99 -3.72 -15.65
C PRO A 275 -7.73 -3.33 -16.93
N SER A 276 -8.55 -4.21 -17.48
CA SER A 276 -9.36 -3.97 -18.68
C SER A 276 -10.36 -2.80 -18.56
N ASP A 277 -10.73 -2.44 -17.34
CA ASP A 277 -11.73 -1.39 -17.08
C ASP A 277 -11.09 0.00 -16.92
N MET A 278 -9.74 0.09 -16.92
CA MET A 278 -9.01 1.35 -16.81
C MET A 278 -9.47 2.41 -17.82
N PRO A 279 -9.58 2.13 -19.13
CA PRO A 279 -9.99 3.15 -20.10
C PRO A 279 -11.36 3.75 -19.80
N GLN A 280 -12.31 2.93 -19.36
CA GLN A 280 -13.66 3.38 -19.01
C GLN A 280 -13.64 4.27 -17.77
N VAL A 281 -12.86 3.93 -16.75
CA VAL A 281 -12.70 4.77 -15.56
C VAL A 281 -12.05 6.11 -15.92
N LEU A 282 -10.98 6.10 -16.71
CA LEU A 282 -10.33 7.33 -17.15
C LEU A 282 -11.27 8.25 -17.92
N ALA A 283 -12.12 7.69 -18.81
CA ALA A 283 -13.12 8.45 -19.57
C ALA A 283 -14.25 9.05 -18.70
N THR A 284 -14.42 8.53 -17.47
CA THR A 284 -15.45 9.01 -16.53
C THR A 284 -14.99 10.27 -15.77
N LEU A 285 -13.66 10.46 -15.63
CA LEU A 285 -13.08 11.54 -14.85
C LEU A 285 -12.85 12.79 -15.71
N ASN A 286 -13.33 13.95 -15.24
CA ASN A 286 -13.15 15.23 -15.92
C ASN A 286 -11.95 15.99 -15.33
N GLU A 287 -11.19 16.67 -16.16
CA GLU A 287 -10.03 17.49 -15.78
C GLU A 287 -9.06 16.74 -14.84
N ALA A 288 -8.92 15.43 -15.06
CA ALA A 288 -8.10 14.59 -14.22
C ALA A 288 -6.68 14.48 -14.76
N GLN A 289 -5.68 14.61 -13.86
CA GLN A 289 -4.35 14.08 -14.10
C GLN A 289 -4.30 12.67 -13.52
N THR A 290 -3.85 11.69 -14.30
CA THR A 290 -3.89 10.28 -13.89
C THR A 290 -2.51 9.62 -13.96
N LEU A 291 -2.30 8.65 -13.07
CA LEU A 291 -1.17 7.74 -13.06
C LEU A 291 -1.73 6.35 -12.81
N CYS A 292 -1.56 5.46 -13.76
CA CYS A 292 -2.04 4.10 -13.67
C CYS A 292 -0.87 3.15 -13.39
N ASP A 293 -1.08 2.16 -12.54
CA ASP A 293 -0.12 1.15 -12.18
C ASP A 293 -0.79 -0.24 -12.16
N TRP A 294 -0.04 -1.29 -11.87
CA TRP A 294 -0.52 -2.68 -11.82
C TRP A 294 -1.17 -3.13 -13.11
N GLY A 295 -0.62 -2.67 -14.25
CA GLY A 295 -1.17 -2.99 -15.56
C GLY A 295 -2.54 -2.36 -15.85
N GLY A 296 -2.91 -1.29 -15.13
CA GLY A 296 -4.21 -0.64 -15.18
C GLY A 296 -5.13 -0.98 -13.98
N GLY A 297 -4.73 -1.91 -13.11
CA GLY A 297 -5.53 -2.31 -11.93
C GLY A 297 -5.51 -1.31 -10.78
N LEU A 298 -4.61 -0.35 -10.78
CA LEU A 298 -4.54 0.79 -9.87
C LEU A 298 -4.52 2.08 -10.66
N ILE A 299 -5.42 3.01 -10.33
CA ILE A 299 -5.45 4.35 -10.90
C ILE A 299 -5.35 5.35 -9.76
N TRP A 300 -4.35 6.21 -9.83
CA TRP A 300 -4.29 7.44 -9.06
C TRP A 300 -4.83 8.56 -9.94
N ALA A 301 -5.79 9.32 -9.43
CA ALA A 301 -6.42 10.41 -10.16
C ALA A 301 -6.47 11.68 -9.30
N ARG A 302 -5.85 12.75 -9.79
CA ARG A 302 -5.96 14.07 -9.20
C ARG A 302 -7.02 14.85 -9.99
N VAL A 303 -8.07 15.28 -9.30
CA VAL A 303 -9.23 15.99 -9.85
C VAL A 303 -9.41 17.33 -9.15
N PRO A 304 -10.26 18.26 -9.67
CA PRO A 304 -10.63 19.49 -8.95
C PRO A 304 -11.18 19.18 -7.54
N ASP A 305 -10.72 19.94 -6.53
CA ASP A 305 -11.10 19.78 -5.12
C ASP A 305 -12.32 20.65 -4.79
N VAL A 306 -13.42 20.35 -5.45
CA VAL A 306 -14.69 21.08 -5.36
C VAL A 306 -15.87 20.13 -5.29
N ASN A 307 -16.98 20.57 -4.74
CA ASN A 307 -18.21 19.78 -4.57
C ASN A 307 -17.93 18.44 -3.85
N ASP A 308 -18.14 17.30 -4.54
CA ASP A 308 -17.90 15.94 -4.09
C ASP A 308 -16.60 15.33 -4.65
N ALA A 309 -15.74 16.14 -5.28
CA ALA A 309 -14.56 15.68 -6.01
C ALA A 309 -14.88 14.55 -7.01
N GLN A 310 -16.02 14.61 -7.69
CA GLN A 310 -16.54 13.63 -8.66
C GLN A 310 -16.90 12.26 -8.04
N ALA A 311 -17.12 12.18 -6.72
CA ALA A 311 -17.40 10.91 -6.04
C ALA A 311 -18.65 10.21 -6.58
N VAL A 312 -19.73 10.93 -6.82
CA VAL A 312 -21.00 10.34 -7.33
C VAL A 312 -20.79 9.66 -8.67
N THR A 313 -20.20 10.35 -9.63
CA THR A 313 -19.93 9.81 -10.98
C THR A 313 -18.96 8.65 -10.94
N LEU A 314 -17.84 8.81 -10.22
CA LEU A 314 -16.82 7.77 -10.08
C LEU A 314 -17.39 6.51 -9.41
N ARG A 315 -18.08 6.64 -8.28
CA ARG A 315 -18.65 5.50 -7.55
C ARG A 315 -19.75 4.79 -8.31
N ALA A 316 -20.56 5.51 -9.09
CA ALA A 316 -21.57 4.92 -9.98
C ALA A 316 -20.90 4.07 -11.08
N CYS A 317 -19.81 4.57 -11.71
CA CYS A 317 -19.01 3.81 -12.65
C CYS A 317 -18.45 2.53 -12.00
N LEU A 318 -17.82 2.65 -10.82
CA LEU A 318 -17.21 1.52 -10.11
C LEU A 318 -18.24 0.48 -9.63
N ALA A 319 -19.45 0.89 -9.29
CA ALA A 319 -20.54 -0.04 -8.93
C ALA A 319 -20.88 -0.99 -10.08
N ALA A 320 -20.83 -0.49 -11.33
CA ALA A 320 -21.04 -1.31 -12.52
C ALA A 320 -19.86 -2.24 -12.85
N LEU A 321 -18.62 -1.82 -12.52
CA LEU A 321 -17.40 -2.52 -12.85
C LEU A 321 -16.91 -3.47 -11.75
N GLY A 322 -17.43 -3.36 -10.52
CA GLY A 322 -16.98 -4.14 -9.37
C GLY A 322 -15.67 -3.62 -8.75
N GLY A 323 -15.34 -2.33 -8.97
CA GLY A 323 -14.17 -1.67 -8.40
C GLY A 323 -14.45 -0.92 -7.09
N HIS A 324 -13.42 -0.27 -6.54
CA HIS A 324 -13.55 0.60 -5.37
C HIS A 324 -12.61 1.80 -5.44
N ALA A 325 -12.96 2.89 -4.77
CA ALA A 325 -12.16 4.11 -4.71
C ALA A 325 -12.02 4.64 -3.28
N THR A 326 -10.83 5.11 -2.95
CA THR A 326 -10.52 5.80 -1.70
C THR A 326 -10.13 7.23 -2.02
N LEU A 327 -10.77 8.20 -1.36
CA LEU A 327 -10.39 9.61 -1.42
C LEU A 327 -9.23 9.83 -0.46
N VAL A 328 -8.01 9.90 -1.01
CA VAL A 328 -6.76 9.90 -0.24
C VAL A 328 -6.40 11.29 0.27
N ARG A 329 -6.69 12.31 -0.54
CA ARG A 329 -6.46 13.73 -0.22
C ARG A 329 -7.62 14.56 -0.77
N ALA A 330 -8.17 15.41 0.06
CA ALA A 330 -9.13 16.44 -0.31
C ALA A 330 -9.17 17.54 0.76
N SER A 331 -9.87 18.62 0.48
CA SER A 331 -10.17 19.66 1.47
C SER A 331 -11.19 19.16 2.51
N ASP A 332 -11.23 19.82 3.66
CA ASP A 332 -12.21 19.53 4.70
C ASP A 332 -13.65 19.70 4.21
N SER A 333 -13.91 20.66 3.30
CA SER A 333 -15.22 20.88 2.69
C SER A 333 -15.70 19.69 1.85
N VAL A 334 -14.79 19.04 1.12
CA VAL A 334 -15.10 17.81 0.35
C VAL A 334 -15.29 16.63 1.30
N TYR A 335 -14.42 16.46 2.29
CA TYR A 335 -14.57 15.38 3.28
C TYR A 335 -15.86 15.50 4.14
N ALA A 336 -16.40 16.71 4.31
CA ALA A 336 -17.65 16.90 5.04
C ALA A 336 -18.86 16.22 4.36
N THR A 337 -18.80 16.05 3.03
CA THR A 337 -19.88 15.46 2.23
C THR A 337 -19.54 14.13 1.59
N THR A 338 -18.24 13.82 1.47
CA THR A 338 -17.73 12.65 0.75
C THR A 338 -16.88 11.77 1.66
N PRO A 339 -17.38 10.58 2.05
CA PRO A 339 -16.58 9.63 2.82
C PRO A 339 -15.25 9.27 2.11
N ALA A 340 -14.16 9.20 2.89
CA ALA A 340 -12.85 8.86 2.34
C ALA A 340 -12.82 7.45 1.74
N PHE A 341 -13.45 6.49 2.40
CA PHE A 341 -13.48 5.10 1.96
C PHE A 341 -14.69 4.78 1.09
N HIS A 342 -14.55 3.78 0.24
CA HIS A 342 -15.67 3.28 -0.55
C HIS A 342 -16.72 2.64 0.36
N PRO A 343 -18.02 2.94 0.22
CA PRO A 343 -19.07 2.30 1.01
C PRO A 343 -19.08 0.77 0.80
N GLU A 344 -19.05 0.02 1.89
CA GLU A 344 -19.12 -1.43 1.83
C GLU A 344 -20.56 -1.91 1.53
N PRO A 345 -20.76 -2.97 0.71
CA PRO A 345 -22.04 -3.65 0.61
C PRO A 345 -22.53 -4.12 1.99
N ALA A 346 -23.85 -4.08 2.24
CA ALA A 346 -24.43 -4.32 3.56
C ALA A 346 -23.96 -5.61 4.25
N GLY A 347 -23.81 -6.71 3.49
CA GLY A 347 -23.31 -7.98 4.04
C GLY A 347 -21.85 -7.91 4.48
N LEU A 348 -20.99 -7.20 3.73
CA LEU A 348 -19.59 -7.00 4.08
C LEU A 348 -19.48 -6.04 5.27
N ALA A 349 -20.23 -4.97 5.31
CA ALA A 349 -20.26 -4.03 6.42
C ALA A 349 -20.67 -4.72 7.74
N ALA A 350 -21.68 -5.60 7.71
CA ALA A 350 -22.10 -6.38 8.87
C ALA A 350 -21.00 -7.33 9.37
N LEU A 351 -20.28 -7.98 8.45
CA LEU A 351 -19.12 -8.84 8.80
C LEU A 351 -17.98 -8.02 9.40
N SER A 352 -17.64 -6.89 8.78
CA SER A 352 -16.62 -5.96 9.28
C SER A 352 -16.94 -5.45 10.68
N ALA A 353 -18.20 -5.04 10.91
CA ALA A 353 -18.68 -4.62 12.23
C ALA A 353 -18.59 -5.74 13.27
N SER A 354 -18.99 -6.97 12.90
CA SER A 354 -18.90 -8.15 13.79
C SER A 354 -17.47 -8.47 14.18
N LEU A 355 -16.52 -8.41 13.24
CA LEU A 355 -15.11 -8.60 13.53
C LEU A 355 -14.56 -7.52 14.47
N ARG A 356 -14.88 -6.25 14.21
CA ARG A 356 -14.48 -5.15 15.11
C ARG A 356 -15.01 -5.36 16.52
N ALA A 357 -16.29 -5.69 16.67
CA ALA A 357 -16.90 -5.93 17.98
C ALA A 357 -16.24 -7.09 18.74
N LYS A 358 -15.62 -8.06 18.07
CA LYS A 358 -14.87 -9.15 18.71
C LYS A 358 -13.50 -8.73 19.19
N PHE A 359 -12.78 -7.91 18.41
CA PHE A 359 -11.43 -7.47 18.77
C PHE A 359 -11.43 -6.19 19.59
N ASP A 360 -12.42 -5.32 19.42
CA ASP A 360 -12.59 -4.06 20.13
C ASP A 360 -14.06 -3.87 20.54
N PRO A 361 -14.56 -4.59 21.55
CA PRO A 361 -15.95 -4.50 21.98
C PRO A 361 -16.34 -3.12 22.54
N ARG A 362 -15.36 -2.31 22.94
CA ARG A 362 -15.57 -0.94 23.41
C ARG A 362 -15.57 0.10 22.29
N GLY A 363 -15.17 -0.27 21.08
CA GLY A 363 -15.10 0.63 19.93
C GLY A 363 -14.11 1.79 20.10
N ILE A 364 -13.04 1.58 20.86
CA ILE A 364 -12.09 2.66 21.19
C ILE A 364 -10.91 2.76 20.23
N LEU A 365 -10.60 1.73 19.44
CA LEU A 365 -9.43 1.69 18.58
C LEU A 365 -9.73 2.32 17.21
N ASN A 366 -9.19 3.50 16.92
CA ASN A 366 -9.37 4.22 15.66
C ASN A 366 -10.82 4.19 15.13
N PRO A 367 -11.84 4.64 15.89
CA PRO A 367 -13.25 4.36 15.62
C PRO A 367 -13.79 4.89 14.28
N VAL A 368 -13.13 5.85 13.66
CA VAL A 368 -13.52 6.46 12.36
C VAL A 368 -12.65 5.95 11.20
N GLY A 369 -11.77 5.02 11.44
CA GLY A 369 -10.74 4.58 10.48
C GLY A 369 -11.22 3.78 9.28
N MET A 370 -12.49 3.37 9.27
CA MET A 370 -13.13 2.72 8.12
C MET A 370 -14.61 3.10 8.15
N GLY A 371 -14.98 4.05 7.30
CA GLY A 371 -16.32 4.62 7.21
C GLY A 371 -17.39 3.66 6.78
#